data_8a757f7c07f29c12308bb4414a9f1af5
#
_entry.id   8a757f7c07f29c12308bb4414a9f1af5
#
_cell.length_a   1.000
_cell.length_b   1.000
_cell.length_c   1.000
_cell.angle_alpha   90.00
_cell.angle_beta   90.00
_cell.angle_gamma   90.00
#
_symmetry.space_group_name_H-M   'P 1'
#
loop_
_entity.id
_entity.type
_entity.pdbx_description
1 polymer ?
#
loop_
_entity_poly.entity_id
_entity_poly.type
_entity_poly.pdbx_seq_one_letter_code
_entity_poly.pdbx_strand_id
1 'polypeptide(L)'
;PQLPPKYHPSTPQVQLLIDKMKSGYMSTNDIMESCGLKDRKYFRESYIVPSLIDNAIERKYPNEPNHPRQMYRLTKQALEWKKSQED
;
A
#
# COMPACT_ATOMS: atom_id res chain seq x y z
N PRO A 1 13.77 -17.99 -21.95
CA PRO A 1 13.47 -16.60 -21.67
C PRO A 1 13.21 -16.38 -20.19
N GLN A 2 13.77 -15.34 -19.71
CA GLN A 2 13.56 -14.99 -18.32
C GLN A 2 12.28 -14.24 -18.14
N LEU A 3 11.50 -14.69 -17.17
CA LEU A 3 10.35 -13.92 -16.76
C LEU A 3 10.84 -12.70 -15.99
N PRO A 4 10.15 -11.56 -16.12
CA PRO A 4 10.52 -10.40 -15.31
C PRO A 4 10.42 -10.77 -13.83
N PRO A 5 11.29 -10.20 -12.98
CA PRO A 5 11.21 -10.49 -11.56
C PRO A 5 9.84 -10.11 -11.03
N LYS A 6 9.27 -10.99 -10.23
CA LYS A 6 8.00 -10.70 -9.61
C LYS A 6 8.21 -9.66 -8.53
N TYR A 7 7.21 -8.79 -8.39
CA TYR A 7 7.22 -7.81 -7.32
C TYR A 7 7.19 -8.52 -5.96
N HIS A 8 8.01 -8.03 -5.04
CA HIS A 8 8.00 -8.49 -3.65
C HIS A 8 7.99 -7.27 -2.74
N PRO A 9 7.12 -7.24 -1.73
CA PRO A 9 7.19 -6.15 -0.76
C PRO A 9 8.50 -6.21 0.01
N SER A 10 9.07 -5.05 0.29
CA SER A 10 10.39 -4.98 0.90
C SER A 10 10.38 -5.26 2.41
N THR A 11 9.25 -5.09 3.08
CA THR A 11 9.15 -5.30 4.52
C THR A 11 7.86 -6.01 4.87
N PRO A 12 7.79 -6.66 6.06
CA PRO A 12 6.55 -7.25 6.54
C PRO A 12 5.42 -6.23 6.68
N GLN A 13 5.76 -4.99 7.00
CA GLN A 13 4.75 -3.93 7.13
C GLN A 13 4.09 -3.64 5.79
N VAL A 14 4.88 -3.55 4.71
CA VAL A 14 4.35 -3.34 3.36
C VAL A 14 3.47 -4.52 2.97
N GLN A 15 3.93 -5.72 3.28
CA GLN A 15 3.18 -6.94 2.99
C GLN A 15 1.82 -6.94 3.68
N LEU A 16 1.81 -6.58 4.97
CA LEU A 16 0.57 -6.51 5.72
C LEU A 16 -0.39 -5.47 5.14
N LEU A 17 0.15 -4.31 4.77
CA LEU A 17 -0.66 -3.24 4.20
C LEU A 17 -1.32 -3.69 2.90
N ILE A 18 -0.56 -4.33 2.02
CA ILE A 18 -1.10 -4.87 0.77
C ILE A 18 -2.22 -5.86 1.05
N ASP A 19 -1.99 -6.74 2.01
CA ASP A 19 -2.96 -7.77 2.37
C ASP A 19 -4.26 -7.19 2.90
N LYS A 20 -4.17 -6.08 3.64
CA LYS A 20 -5.34 -5.47 4.27
C LYS A 20 -6.07 -4.46 3.39
N MET A 21 -5.43 -3.96 2.36
CA MET A 21 -6.09 -3.00 1.47
C MET A 21 -7.05 -3.71 0.52
N LYS A 22 -8.19 -3.09 0.32
CA LYS A 22 -9.19 -3.57 -0.64
C LYS A 22 -8.91 -2.93 -2.00
N SER A 23 -9.61 -3.37 -3.03
CA SER A 23 -9.47 -2.75 -4.34
C SER A 23 -10.04 -1.32 -4.29
N GLY A 24 -9.46 -0.44 -5.10
CA GLY A 24 -9.89 0.95 -5.16
C GLY A 24 -9.16 1.83 -4.16
N TYR A 25 -9.51 3.09 -4.19
CA TYR A 25 -8.88 4.08 -3.31
C TYR A 25 -9.39 3.97 -1.88
N MET A 26 -8.47 4.09 -0.93
CA MET A 26 -8.79 4.09 0.50
C MET A 26 -8.09 5.26 1.16
N SER A 27 -8.76 5.87 2.14
CA SER A 27 -8.15 6.94 2.94
C SER A 27 -7.12 6.35 3.91
N THR A 28 -6.24 7.21 4.42
CA THR A 28 -5.27 6.79 5.43
C THR A 28 -5.96 6.16 6.63
N ASN A 29 -7.06 6.76 7.08
CA ASN A 29 -7.81 6.24 8.22
C ASN A 29 -8.37 4.85 7.96
N ASP A 30 -8.94 4.64 6.77
CA ASP A 30 -9.52 3.35 6.41
C ASP A 30 -8.45 2.26 6.38
N ILE A 31 -7.30 2.56 5.80
CA ILE A 31 -6.21 1.60 5.73
C ILE A 31 -5.67 1.29 7.13
N MET A 32 -5.50 2.33 7.94
CA MET A 32 -5.00 2.20 9.30
C MET A 32 -5.92 1.31 10.15
N GLU A 33 -7.23 1.53 10.03
CA GLU A 33 -8.21 0.70 10.72
C GLU A 33 -8.13 -0.76 10.28
N SER A 34 -7.99 -0.97 8.97
CA SER A 34 -7.90 -2.31 8.43
C SER A 34 -6.67 -3.05 8.95
N CYS A 35 -5.59 -2.30 9.23
CA CYS A 35 -4.37 -2.87 9.80
C CYS A 35 -4.42 -3.00 11.32
N GLY A 36 -5.48 -2.50 11.95
CA GLY A 36 -5.61 -2.56 13.40
C GLY A 36 -4.70 -1.62 14.15
N LEU A 37 -4.29 -0.53 13.54
CA LEU A 37 -3.36 0.43 14.13
C LEU A 37 -4.07 1.72 14.50
N LYS A 38 -3.56 2.39 15.52
CA LYS A 38 -4.17 3.63 16.01
C LYS A 38 -3.22 4.83 15.98
N ASP A 39 -1.93 4.58 15.92
CA ASP A 39 -0.91 5.63 15.87
C ASP A 39 -0.69 6.05 14.43
N ARG A 40 -1.21 7.22 14.07
CA ARG A 40 -1.15 7.71 12.69
C ARG A 40 0.29 7.98 12.24
N LYS A 41 1.11 8.55 13.10
CA LYS A 41 2.49 8.86 12.77
C LYS A 41 3.28 7.58 12.50
N TYR A 42 3.15 6.60 13.38
CA TYR A 42 3.81 5.32 13.23
C TYR A 42 3.34 4.62 11.94
N PHE A 43 2.03 4.62 11.71
CA PHE A 43 1.45 4.00 10.52
C PHE A 43 2.01 4.63 9.25
N ARG A 44 2.03 5.96 9.21
CA ARG A 44 2.54 6.68 8.05
C ARG A 44 4.00 6.35 7.77
N GLU A 45 4.85 6.43 8.81
CA GLU A 45 6.28 6.24 8.66
C GLU A 45 6.68 4.79 8.39
N SER A 46 5.95 3.85 8.98
CA SER A 46 6.32 2.43 8.91
C SER A 46 5.56 1.66 7.84
N TYR A 47 4.43 2.17 7.37
CA TYR A 47 3.60 1.47 6.39
C TYR A 47 3.42 2.27 5.10
N ILE A 48 2.93 3.49 5.19
CA ILE A 48 2.62 4.28 3.99
C ILE A 48 3.89 4.67 3.23
N VAL A 49 4.87 5.27 3.91
CA VAL A 49 6.09 5.72 3.24
C VAL A 49 6.85 4.57 2.60
N PRO A 50 7.12 3.46 3.31
CA PRO A 50 7.79 2.33 2.66
C PRO A 50 7.00 1.76 1.49
N SER A 51 5.67 1.75 1.59
CA SER A 51 4.82 1.25 0.51
C SER A 51 4.88 2.12 -0.73
N LEU A 52 4.99 3.44 -0.55
CA LEU A 52 5.17 4.36 -1.68
C LEU A 52 6.54 4.17 -2.34
N ILE A 53 7.58 4.04 -1.52
CA ILE A 53 8.94 3.80 -2.03
C ILE A 53 9.01 2.50 -2.81
N ASP A 54 8.30 1.50 -2.32
CA ASP A 54 8.27 0.16 -2.90
C ASP A 54 7.37 0.06 -4.14
N ASN A 55 6.63 1.13 -4.43
CA ASN A 55 5.61 1.14 -5.48
C ASN A 55 4.50 0.11 -5.23
N ALA A 56 4.19 -0.12 -3.97
CA ALA A 56 3.09 -1.00 -3.59
C ALA A 56 1.76 -0.25 -3.64
N ILE A 57 1.79 1.04 -3.34
CA ILE A 57 0.60 1.90 -3.39
C ILE A 57 0.89 3.15 -4.18
N GLU A 58 -0.17 3.81 -4.65
CA GLU A 58 -0.05 5.07 -5.36
C GLU A 58 -1.08 6.06 -4.82
N ARG A 59 -0.72 7.34 -4.89
CA ARG A 59 -1.56 8.43 -4.40
C ARG A 59 -2.63 8.80 -5.42
N LYS A 60 -3.81 9.15 -4.92
CA LYS A 60 -4.84 9.71 -5.79
C LYS A 60 -4.44 11.10 -6.28
N TYR A 61 -3.77 11.86 -5.42
CA TYR A 61 -3.29 13.21 -5.74
C TYR A 61 -1.77 13.24 -5.62
N PRO A 62 -1.05 12.71 -6.65
CA PRO A 62 0.41 12.58 -6.54
C PRO A 62 1.14 13.92 -6.49
N ASN A 63 0.55 14.97 -7.07
CA ASN A 63 1.16 16.30 -7.05
C ASN A 63 0.85 17.10 -5.79
N GLU A 64 -0.02 16.57 -4.94
CA GLU A 64 -0.42 17.21 -3.70
C GLU A 64 -0.37 16.19 -2.56
N PRO A 65 0.84 15.82 -2.10
CA PRO A 65 0.95 14.76 -1.08
C PRO A 65 0.17 15.03 0.19
N ASN A 66 -0.01 16.30 0.54
CA ASN A 66 -0.74 16.69 1.76
C ASN A 66 -2.18 17.10 1.50
N HIS A 67 -2.71 16.68 0.35
CA HIS A 67 -4.11 16.98 0.02
C HIS A 67 -5.03 16.45 1.13
N PRO A 68 -6.00 17.28 1.61
CA PRO A 68 -6.87 16.85 2.72
C PRO A 68 -7.71 15.62 2.41
N ARG A 69 -7.94 15.32 1.13
CA ARG A 69 -8.68 14.13 0.71
C ARG A 69 -7.79 13.11 0.05
N GLN A 70 -6.50 13.11 0.39
CA GLN A 70 -5.56 12.15 -0.18
C GLN A 70 -6.02 10.72 0.10
N MET A 71 -5.92 9.90 -0.92
CA MET A 71 -6.26 8.48 -0.84
C MET A 71 -5.16 7.67 -1.52
N TYR A 72 -5.16 6.38 -1.24
CA TYR A 72 -4.16 5.47 -1.78
C TYR A 72 -4.84 4.23 -2.33
N ARG A 73 -4.23 3.63 -3.33
CA ARG A 73 -4.70 2.35 -3.84
C ARG A 73 -3.49 1.49 -4.15
N LEU A 74 -3.71 0.17 -4.21
CA LEU A 74 -2.66 -0.75 -4.59
C LEU A 74 -2.31 -0.54 -6.07
N THR A 75 -1.01 -0.58 -6.36
CA THR A 75 -0.54 -0.52 -7.74
C THR A 75 -0.84 -1.86 -8.41
N LYS A 76 -0.72 -1.88 -9.74
CA LYS A 76 -0.96 -3.10 -10.51
C LYS A 76 -0.09 -4.26 -10.02
N GLN A 77 1.21 -3.99 -9.80
CA GLN A 77 2.11 -5.04 -9.34
C GLN A 77 1.78 -5.55 -7.95
N ALA A 78 1.34 -4.66 -7.06
CA ALA A 78 0.92 -5.06 -5.73
C ALA A 78 -0.36 -5.90 -5.77
N LEU A 79 -1.30 -5.52 -6.63
CA LEU A 79 -2.52 -6.30 -6.83
C LEU A 79 -2.22 -7.69 -7.35
N GLU A 80 -1.30 -7.80 -8.28
CA GLU A 80 -0.90 -9.09 -8.83
C GLU A 80 -0.24 -9.95 -7.77
N TRP A 81 0.62 -9.35 -6.95
CA TRP A 81 1.27 -10.08 -5.86
C TRP A 81 0.23 -10.59 -4.85
N LYS A 82 -0.70 -9.72 -4.47
CA LYS A 82 -1.77 -10.09 -3.54
C LYS A 82 -2.59 -11.26 -4.08
N LYS A 83 -2.91 -11.20 -5.35
CA LYS A 83 -3.70 -12.23 -6.01
C LYS A 83 -2.96 -13.57 -5.98
N SER A 84 -1.65 -13.55 -6.21
CA SER A 84 -0.87 -14.77 -6.19
C SER A 84 -0.77 -15.38 -4.80
N GLN A 85 -0.93 -14.59 -3.75
CA GLN A 85 -0.90 -15.10 -2.37
C GLN A 85 -2.23 -15.72 -1.94
N GLU A 86 -3.29 -15.47 -2.69
CA GLU A 86 -4.61 -16.01 -2.36
C GLU A 86 -4.83 -17.43 -2.85
N ASP A 87 -3.97 -17.89 -3.73
CA ASP A 87 -4.09 -19.25 -4.29
C ASP A 87 -3.39 -20.30 -3.45
#